data_c0e0ee7bc60c2f9df13632d6f1895220
#
_entry.id   c0e0ee7bc60c2f9df13632d6f1895220
#
_cell.length_a   1.000
_cell.length_b   1.000
_cell.length_c   1.000
_cell.angle_alpha   90.00
_cell.angle_beta   90.00
_cell.angle_gamma   90.00
#
_symmetry.space_group_name_H-M   'P 1'
#
loop_
_entity.id
_entity.type
_entity.pdbx_description
1 polymer ?
#
loop_
_entity_poly.entity_id
_entity_poly.type
_entity_poly.pdbx_seq_one_letter_code
_entity_poly.pdbx_strand_id
1 'polypeptide(L)'
;AMTSSLVGSEMCIRDRILAYLDAWNDSHEEEEQIVYTDTVGTMMSLVQTILDAVTYVLVAFTAISLIVSSVMIGIITYVSVVERTKEIGVLRSLGARKKDIRMLFNAETFLIGLFAGLIGVGGTYLLSVPINLLLGHLTGISTLAALPVGQGFVMMCVSIVLTLISGLVPAQAAAKKDPVIALRTE
;
A
#
# COMPACT_ATOMS: atom_id res chain seq x y z
N ALA A 1 -12.46 -16.09 16.77
CA ALA A 1 -12.17 -15.53 18.13
C ALA A 1 -11.68 -16.61 19.12
N MET A 2 -12.19 -17.84 19.05
CA MET A 2 -11.76 -18.94 19.96
C MET A 2 -10.35 -19.47 19.64
N THR A 3 -10.00 -19.65 18.38
CA THR A 3 -8.69 -20.19 17.96
C THR A 3 -7.53 -19.24 18.27
N SER A 4 -7.73 -17.93 18.13
CA SER A 4 -6.69 -16.95 18.47
C SER A 4 -6.39 -16.88 19.96
N SER A 5 -7.39 -17.13 20.82
CA SER A 5 -7.21 -17.17 22.29
C SER A 5 -6.48 -18.43 22.74
N LEU A 6 -6.72 -19.59 22.11
CA LEU A 6 -6.06 -20.84 22.43
C LEU A 6 -4.57 -20.80 22.01
N VAL A 7 -4.27 -20.33 20.81
CA VAL A 7 -2.89 -20.18 20.33
C VAL A 7 -2.10 -19.19 21.21
N GLY A 8 -2.72 -18.11 21.63
CA GLY A 8 -2.09 -17.15 22.56
C GLY A 8 -1.83 -17.75 23.96
N SER A 9 -2.73 -18.58 24.48
CA SER A 9 -2.55 -19.22 25.79
C SER A 9 -1.48 -20.31 25.76
N GLU A 10 -1.42 -21.12 24.70
CA GLU A 10 -0.38 -22.14 24.52
C GLU A 10 1.01 -21.52 24.35
N MET A 11 1.12 -20.43 23.61
CA MET A 11 2.36 -19.67 23.45
C MET A 11 2.85 -19.11 24.81
N CYS A 12 1.94 -18.56 25.62
CA CYS A 12 2.27 -18.08 26.97
C CYS A 12 2.71 -19.20 27.94
N ILE A 13 2.10 -20.37 27.85
CA ILE A 13 2.47 -21.53 28.66
C ILE A 13 3.86 -22.03 28.28
N ARG A 14 4.10 -22.16 26.98
CA ARG A 14 5.40 -22.56 26.44
C ARG A 14 6.51 -21.61 26.88
N ASP A 15 6.32 -20.30 26.68
CA ASP A 15 7.31 -19.28 27.03
C ASP A 15 7.61 -19.29 28.54
N ARG A 16 6.60 -19.59 29.39
CA ARG A 16 6.81 -19.74 30.84
C ARG A 16 7.59 -20.99 31.20
N ILE A 17 7.35 -22.10 30.50
CA ILE A 17 8.09 -23.34 30.71
C ILE A 17 9.55 -23.15 30.29
N LEU A 18 9.81 -22.53 29.13
CA LEU A 18 11.16 -22.26 28.67
C LEU A 18 11.91 -21.34 29.64
N ALA A 19 11.27 -20.28 30.09
CA ALA A 19 11.86 -19.36 31.07
C ALA A 19 12.17 -20.03 32.41
N TYR A 20 11.35 -21.00 32.85
CA TYR A 20 11.61 -21.78 34.05
C TYR A 20 12.79 -22.75 33.86
N LEU A 21 12.89 -23.40 32.71
CA LEU A 21 14.00 -24.30 32.38
C LEU A 21 15.32 -23.54 32.24
N ASP A 22 15.30 -22.34 31.63
CA ASP A 22 16.47 -21.47 31.57
C ASP A 22 16.93 -21.03 32.96
N ALA A 23 16.00 -20.58 33.82
CA ALA A 23 16.32 -20.19 35.18
C ALA A 23 16.81 -21.38 36.04
N TRP A 24 16.31 -22.59 35.78
CA TRP A 24 16.81 -23.80 36.40
C TRP A 24 18.25 -24.10 35.96
N ASN A 25 18.53 -24.07 34.68
CA ASN A 25 19.85 -24.34 34.13
C ASN A 25 20.89 -23.31 34.57
N ASP A 26 20.50 -22.03 34.71
CA ASP A 26 21.39 -20.98 35.23
C ASP A 26 21.78 -21.17 36.69
N SER A 27 20.98 -21.93 37.47
CA SER A 27 21.20 -22.18 38.90
C SER A 27 21.89 -23.50 39.23
N HIS A 28 22.11 -24.38 38.24
CA HIS A 28 22.69 -25.70 38.41
C HIS A 28 23.98 -25.88 37.60
N GLU A 29 24.88 -26.77 38.07
CA GLU A 29 26.12 -27.07 37.37
C GLU A 29 25.89 -27.83 36.05
N GLU A 30 26.84 -27.79 35.12
CA GLU A 30 26.70 -28.34 33.75
C GLU A 30 26.25 -29.81 33.69
N GLU A 31 26.55 -30.61 34.70
CA GLU A 31 26.15 -32.02 34.76
C GLU A 31 24.64 -32.23 35.13
N GLU A 32 24.01 -31.25 35.76
CA GLU A 32 22.58 -31.28 36.13
C GLU A 32 21.67 -30.48 35.21
N GLN A 33 22.22 -29.84 34.20
CA GLN A 33 21.46 -29.03 33.26
C GLN A 33 20.54 -29.87 32.38
N ILE A 34 19.30 -29.44 32.27
CA ILE A 34 18.29 -30.08 31.42
C ILE A 34 18.47 -29.58 29.98
N VAL A 35 18.93 -30.48 29.11
CA VAL A 35 19.00 -30.17 27.66
C VAL A 35 17.62 -30.35 27.06
N TYR A 36 17.04 -29.23 26.61
CA TYR A 36 15.76 -29.24 25.91
C TYR A 36 15.89 -28.59 24.53
N THR A 37 15.08 -29.06 23.60
CA THR A 37 15.03 -28.49 22.26
C THR A 37 13.61 -28.02 21.96
N ASP A 38 13.45 -26.71 21.81
CA ASP A 38 12.17 -26.12 21.38
C ASP A 38 11.96 -26.33 19.87
N THR A 39 11.53 -27.52 19.49
CA THR A 39 11.28 -27.88 18.10
C THR A 39 10.16 -27.03 17.49
N VAL A 40 9.11 -26.73 18.29
CA VAL A 40 7.97 -25.93 17.82
C VAL A 40 8.38 -24.49 17.60
N GLY A 41 9.14 -23.88 18.50
CA GLY A 41 9.66 -22.54 18.36
C GLY A 41 10.60 -22.42 17.15
N THR A 42 11.48 -23.38 16.96
CA THR A 42 12.38 -23.43 15.80
C THR A 42 11.61 -23.55 14.48
N MET A 43 10.60 -24.43 14.42
CA MET A 43 9.74 -24.55 13.24
C MET A 43 8.95 -23.26 12.96
N MET A 44 8.39 -22.61 14.00
CA MET A 44 7.69 -21.33 13.87
C MET A 44 8.63 -20.23 13.38
N SER A 45 9.84 -20.13 13.88
CA SER A 45 10.82 -19.13 13.44
C SER A 45 11.26 -19.34 11.99
N LEU A 46 11.42 -20.59 11.56
CA LEU A 46 11.70 -20.91 10.16
C LEU A 46 10.55 -20.50 9.24
N VAL A 47 9.31 -20.83 9.63
CA VAL A 47 8.12 -20.42 8.85
C VAL A 47 8.03 -18.89 8.78
N GLN A 48 8.22 -18.19 9.89
CA GLN A 48 8.24 -16.73 9.91
C GLN A 48 9.32 -16.17 8.99
N THR A 49 10.54 -16.70 9.03
CA THR A 49 11.64 -16.25 8.17
C THR A 49 11.29 -16.40 6.68
N ILE A 50 10.65 -17.51 6.31
CA ILE A 50 10.20 -17.73 4.92
C ILE A 50 9.09 -16.74 4.55
N LEU A 51 8.09 -16.54 5.42
CA LEU A 51 7.02 -15.58 5.18
C LEU A 51 7.53 -14.15 5.05
N ASP A 52 8.48 -13.75 5.89
CA ASP A 52 9.11 -12.43 5.82
C ASP A 52 9.88 -12.27 4.51
N ALA A 53 10.66 -13.26 4.09
CA ALA A 53 11.37 -13.22 2.82
C ALA A 53 10.42 -13.06 1.63
N VAL A 54 9.32 -13.84 1.59
CA VAL A 54 8.28 -13.72 0.55
C VAL A 54 7.64 -12.33 0.60
N THR A 55 7.33 -11.83 1.79
CA THR A 55 6.72 -10.51 1.98
C THR A 55 7.64 -9.40 1.47
N TYR A 56 8.94 -9.44 1.78
CA TYR A 56 9.90 -8.46 1.25
C TYR A 56 9.97 -8.46 -0.27
N VAL A 57 9.97 -9.64 -0.90
CA VAL A 57 9.96 -9.75 -2.36
C VAL A 57 8.68 -9.15 -2.94
N LEU A 58 7.51 -9.46 -2.37
CA LEU A 58 6.23 -8.91 -2.81
C LEU A 58 6.17 -7.38 -2.64
N VAL A 59 6.66 -6.86 -1.53
CA VAL A 59 6.76 -5.40 -1.28
C VAL A 59 7.67 -4.73 -2.30
N ALA A 60 8.81 -5.33 -2.63
CA ALA A 60 9.71 -4.81 -3.65
C ALA A 60 9.05 -4.73 -5.03
N PHE A 61 8.36 -5.79 -5.47
CA PHE A 61 7.59 -5.78 -6.73
C PHE A 61 6.49 -4.73 -6.73
N THR A 62 5.76 -4.61 -5.61
CA THR A 62 4.70 -3.61 -5.48
C THR A 62 5.27 -2.19 -5.55
N ALA A 63 6.40 -1.93 -4.90
CA ALA A 63 7.07 -0.63 -4.95
C ALA A 63 7.50 -0.26 -6.38
N ILE A 64 8.07 -1.20 -7.12
CA ILE A 64 8.45 -1.00 -8.54
C ILE A 64 7.20 -0.70 -9.37
N SER A 65 6.12 -1.47 -9.21
CA SER A 65 4.84 -1.23 -9.89
C SER A 65 4.27 0.15 -9.61
N LEU A 66 4.33 0.63 -8.36
CA LEU A 66 3.88 1.97 -7.99
C LEU A 66 4.71 3.06 -8.68
N ILE A 67 6.03 2.88 -8.76
CA ILE A 67 6.91 3.84 -9.46
C ILE A 67 6.55 3.90 -10.94
N VAL A 68 6.42 2.76 -11.61
CA VAL A 68 6.05 2.69 -13.03
C VAL A 68 4.69 3.33 -13.28
N SER A 69 3.67 3.02 -12.44
CA SER A 69 2.34 3.62 -12.54
C SER A 69 2.38 5.13 -12.35
N SER A 70 3.18 5.62 -11.39
CA SER A 70 3.37 7.04 -11.12
C SER A 70 3.95 7.79 -12.32
N VAL A 71 4.96 7.21 -12.97
CA VAL A 71 5.56 7.75 -14.20
C VAL A 71 4.53 7.78 -15.33
N MET A 72 3.75 6.70 -15.49
CA MET A 72 2.72 6.61 -16.54
C MET A 72 1.63 7.69 -16.35
N ILE A 73 1.15 7.89 -15.13
CA ILE A 73 0.20 8.97 -14.82
C ILE A 73 0.80 10.34 -15.21
N GLY A 74 2.06 10.58 -14.88
CA GLY A 74 2.76 11.80 -15.25
C GLY A 74 2.82 12.02 -16.78
N ILE A 75 3.11 10.96 -17.55
CA ILE A 75 3.17 11.01 -19.01
C ILE A 75 1.77 11.31 -19.60
N ILE A 76 0.74 10.58 -19.16
CA ILE A 76 -0.63 10.77 -19.65
C ILE A 76 -1.10 12.20 -19.36
N THR A 77 -0.87 12.70 -18.15
CA THR A 77 -1.21 14.07 -17.78
C THR A 77 -0.44 15.10 -18.62
N TYR A 78 0.85 14.84 -18.91
CA TYR A 78 1.64 15.71 -19.76
C TYR A 78 1.11 15.77 -21.19
N VAL A 79 0.76 14.64 -21.79
CA VAL A 79 0.14 14.56 -23.12
C VAL A 79 -1.19 15.32 -23.16
N SER A 80 -2.05 15.11 -22.16
CA SER A 80 -3.32 15.82 -22.02
C SER A 80 -3.13 17.35 -21.96
N VAL A 81 -2.10 17.82 -21.24
CA VAL A 81 -1.73 19.25 -21.21
C VAL A 81 -1.31 19.77 -22.59
N VAL A 82 -0.54 18.98 -23.34
CA VAL A 82 -0.07 19.36 -24.67
C VAL A 82 -1.26 19.45 -25.63
N GLU A 83 -2.18 18.50 -25.59
CA GLU A 83 -3.39 18.53 -26.45
C GLU A 83 -4.29 19.71 -26.15
N ARG A 84 -4.41 20.14 -24.87
CA ARG A 84 -5.24 21.30 -24.47
C ARG A 84 -4.48 22.62 -24.41
N THR A 85 -3.31 22.72 -25.08
CA THR A 85 -2.47 23.91 -25.03
C THR A 85 -3.19 25.17 -25.57
N LYS A 86 -4.06 25.05 -26.60
CA LYS A 86 -4.87 26.16 -27.13
C LYS A 86 -5.88 26.68 -26.11
N GLU A 87 -6.58 25.80 -25.41
CA GLU A 87 -7.54 26.17 -24.35
C GLU A 87 -6.83 26.91 -23.20
N ILE A 88 -5.66 26.43 -22.78
CA ILE A 88 -4.82 27.09 -21.77
C ILE A 88 -4.40 28.49 -22.25
N GLY A 89 -4.04 28.61 -23.50
CA GLY A 89 -3.70 29.90 -24.14
C GLY A 89 -4.85 30.89 -24.08
N VAL A 90 -6.07 30.46 -24.44
CA VAL A 90 -7.29 31.28 -24.37
C VAL A 90 -7.60 31.68 -22.91
N LEU A 91 -7.55 30.77 -21.96
CA LEU A 91 -7.77 31.10 -20.54
C LEU A 91 -6.77 32.17 -20.07
N ARG A 92 -5.52 32.08 -20.49
CA ARG A 92 -4.48 33.04 -20.08
C ARG A 92 -4.66 34.41 -20.77
N SER A 93 -5.13 34.45 -22.01
CA SER A 93 -5.45 35.70 -22.70
C SER A 93 -6.64 36.42 -22.06
N LEU A 94 -7.57 35.68 -21.44
CA LEU A 94 -8.68 36.21 -20.65
C LEU A 94 -8.29 36.64 -19.23
N GLY A 95 -6.99 36.51 -18.86
CA GLY A 95 -6.46 37.01 -17.59
C GLY A 95 -6.26 35.95 -16.51
N ALA A 96 -6.42 34.64 -16.82
CA ALA A 96 -6.16 33.59 -15.86
C ALA A 96 -4.68 33.58 -15.40
N ARG A 97 -4.47 33.50 -14.11
CA ARG A 97 -3.13 33.44 -13.50
C ARG A 97 -2.53 32.06 -13.65
N LYS A 98 -1.20 31.95 -13.64
CA LYS A 98 -0.48 30.66 -13.63
C LYS A 98 -0.91 29.73 -12.48
N LYS A 99 -1.34 30.31 -11.35
CA LYS A 99 -1.85 29.57 -10.19
C LYS A 99 -3.20 28.89 -10.48
N ASP A 100 -4.07 29.57 -11.22
CA ASP A 100 -5.42 29.09 -11.52
C ASP A 100 -5.35 27.86 -12.44
N ILE A 101 -4.47 27.92 -13.46
CA ILE A 101 -4.19 26.79 -14.34
C ILE A 101 -3.61 25.61 -13.58
N ARG A 102 -2.64 25.84 -12.69
CA ARG A 102 -2.06 24.78 -11.87
C ARG A 102 -3.10 24.15 -10.94
N MET A 103 -3.97 24.97 -10.35
CA MET A 103 -5.04 24.51 -9.47
C MET A 103 -6.04 23.61 -10.22
N LEU A 104 -6.35 23.95 -11.48
CA LEU A 104 -7.23 23.16 -12.33
C LEU A 104 -6.67 21.74 -12.55
N PHE A 105 -5.40 21.63 -12.97
CA PHE A 105 -4.75 20.34 -13.18
C PHE A 105 -4.54 19.55 -11.88
N ASN A 106 -4.25 20.22 -10.77
CA ASN A 106 -4.16 19.56 -9.47
C ASN A 106 -5.53 19.02 -9.00
N ALA A 107 -6.63 19.74 -9.30
CA ALA A 107 -7.97 19.25 -9.00
C ALA A 107 -8.32 18.01 -9.85
N GLU A 108 -7.95 18.01 -11.13
CA GLU A 108 -8.13 16.86 -12.02
C GLU A 108 -7.36 15.63 -11.51
N THR A 109 -6.07 15.79 -11.16
CA THR A 109 -5.25 14.70 -10.62
C THR A 109 -5.74 14.23 -9.25
N PHE A 110 -6.24 15.12 -8.40
CA PHE A 110 -6.86 14.76 -7.14
C PHE A 110 -8.11 13.87 -7.34
N LEU A 111 -8.98 14.24 -8.28
CA LEU A 111 -10.16 13.42 -8.60
C LEU A 111 -9.77 12.05 -9.12
N ILE A 112 -8.76 11.97 -10.00
CA ILE A 112 -8.25 10.69 -10.50
C ILE A 112 -7.75 9.82 -9.34
N GLY A 113 -6.96 10.38 -8.43
CA GLY A 113 -6.45 9.65 -7.25
C GLY A 113 -7.56 9.19 -6.30
N LEU A 114 -8.57 10.04 -6.11
CA LEU A 114 -9.73 9.73 -5.27
C LEU A 114 -10.54 8.56 -5.86
N PHE A 115 -10.90 8.64 -7.14
CA PHE A 115 -11.66 7.58 -7.79
C PHE A 115 -10.87 6.27 -7.91
N ALA A 116 -9.59 6.36 -8.25
CA ALA A 116 -8.71 5.18 -8.29
C ALA A 116 -8.61 4.50 -6.91
N GLY A 117 -8.43 5.30 -5.85
CA GLY A 117 -8.41 4.79 -4.48
C GLY A 117 -9.74 4.16 -4.05
N LEU A 118 -10.87 4.80 -4.38
CA LEU A 118 -12.22 4.27 -4.12
C LEU A 118 -12.47 2.94 -4.84
N ILE A 119 -12.14 2.87 -6.12
CA ILE A 119 -12.31 1.64 -6.92
C ILE A 119 -11.39 0.54 -6.40
N GLY A 120 -10.13 0.87 -6.08
CA GLY A 120 -9.16 -0.09 -5.53
C GLY A 120 -9.59 -0.68 -4.19
N VAL A 121 -9.93 0.17 -3.22
CA VAL A 121 -10.38 -0.25 -1.89
C VAL A 121 -11.74 -0.95 -1.98
N GLY A 122 -12.69 -0.38 -2.73
CA GLY A 122 -14.02 -0.97 -2.95
C GLY A 122 -13.94 -2.33 -3.63
N GLY A 123 -13.08 -2.46 -4.66
CA GLY A 123 -12.81 -3.73 -5.33
C GLY A 123 -12.23 -4.79 -4.40
N THR A 124 -11.32 -4.38 -3.51
CA THR A 124 -10.75 -5.29 -2.49
C THR A 124 -11.83 -5.81 -1.53
N TYR A 125 -12.73 -4.95 -1.04
CA TYR A 125 -13.84 -5.38 -0.21
C TYR A 125 -14.80 -6.29 -0.96
N LEU A 126 -15.12 -5.95 -2.22
CA LEU A 126 -16.01 -6.77 -3.06
C LEU A 126 -15.42 -8.17 -3.31
N LEU A 127 -14.11 -8.26 -3.58
CA LEU A 127 -13.41 -9.53 -3.80
C LEU A 127 -13.20 -10.33 -2.52
N SER A 128 -13.06 -9.67 -1.36
CA SER A 128 -12.87 -10.37 -0.08
C SER A 128 -14.07 -11.24 0.31
N VAL A 129 -15.28 -10.85 -0.10
CA VAL A 129 -16.51 -11.61 0.20
C VAL A 129 -16.50 -13.00 -0.44
N PRO A 130 -16.38 -13.15 -1.79
CA PRO A 130 -16.35 -14.47 -2.42
C PRO A 130 -15.11 -15.29 -2.03
N ILE A 131 -13.96 -14.64 -1.80
CA ILE A 131 -12.74 -15.31 -1.34
C ILE A 131 -12.96 -15.93 0.03
N ASN A 132 -13.51 -15.19 0.99
CA ASN A 132 -13.79 -15.72 2.32
C ASN A 132 -14.86 -16.82 2.30
N LEU A 133 -15.85 -16.71 1.42
CA LEU A 133 -16.87 -17.74 1.27
C LEU A 133 -16.28 -19.06 0.72
N LEU A 134 -15.42 -18.97 -0.29
CA LEU A 134 -14.76 -20.11 -0.90
C LEU A 134 -13.77 -20.78 0.07
N LEU A 135 -12.92 -19.98 0.71
CA LEU A 135 -11.94 -20.47 1.69
C LEU A 135 -12.61 -21.01 2.94
N GLY A 136 -13.70 -20.37 3.41
CA GLY A 136 -14.48 -20.86 4.54
C GLY A 136 -15.07 -22.24 4.30
N HIS A 137 -15.53 -22.54 3.06
CA HIS A 137 -15.99 -23.88 2.68
C HIS A 137 -14.86 -24.91 2.62
N LEU A 138 -13.63 -24.52 2.23
CA LEU A 138 -12.51 -25.44 2.06
C LEU A 138 -11.73 -25.67 3.36
N THR A 139 -11.57 -24.65 4.20
CA THR A 139 -10.68 -24.69 5.38
C THR A 139 -11.43 -24.58 6.72
N GLY A 140 -12.73 -24.27 6.69
CA GLY A 140 -13.51 -24.05 7.91
C GLY A 140 -13.20 -22.72 8.62
N ILE A 141 -12.32 -21.87 8.07
CA ILE A 141 -11.92 -20.59 8.65
C ILE A 141 -12.63 -19.46 7.86
N SER A 142 -13.58 -18.79 8.49
CA SER A 142 -14.49 -17.85 7.82
C SER A 142 -13.92 -16.44 7.57
N THR A 143 -12.72 -16.10 8.06
CA THR A 143 -12.15 -14.74 7.98
C THR A 143 -10.64 -14.76 7.71
N LEU A 144 -10.26 -15.21 6.52
CA LEU A 144 -8.84 -15.21 6.09
C LEU A 144 -8.46 -13.89 5.38
N ALA A 145 -9.35 -13.37 4.54
CA ALA A 145 -9.13 -12.11 3.83
C ALA A 145 -9.95 -10.99 4.52
N ALA A 146 -9.34 -10.28 5.48
CA ALA A 146 -9.95 -9.14 6.13
C ALA A 146 -9.08 -7.90 5.94
N LEU A 147 -9.62 -6.86 5.30
CA LEU A 147 -9.00 -5.55 5.24
C LEU A 147 -9.61 -4.67 6.34
N PRO A 148 -8.86 -4.30 7.40
CA PRO A 148 -9.34 -3.35 8.39
C PRO A 148 -9.67 -2.00 7.75
N VAL A 149 -10.77 -1.38 8.12
CA VAL A 149 -11.25 -0.10 7.54
C VAL A 149 -10.17 0.98 7.61
N GLY A 150 -9.39 1.01 8.69
CA GLY A 150 -8.29 1.96 8.85
C GLY A 150 -7.20 1.79 7.79
N GLN A 151 -6.84 0.56 7.42
CA GLN A 151 -5.86 0.30 6.35
C GLN A 151 -6.43 0.70 4.98
N GLY A 152 -7.70 0.46 4.72
CA GLY A 152 -8.37 0.92 3.50
C GLY A 152 -8.30 2.44 3.34
N PHE A 153 -8.53 3.19 4.43
CA PHE A 153 -8.39 4.64 4.42
C PHE A 153 -6.95 5.10 4.15
N VAL A 154 -5.96 4.46 4.78
CA VAL A 154 -4.54 4.75 4.52
C VAL A 154 -4.18 4.51 3.05
N MET A 155 -4.63 3.41 2.45
CA MET A 155 -4.40 3.11 1.03
C MET A 155 -5.03 4.15 0.11
N MET A 156 -6.23 4.64 0.44
CA MET A 156 -6.87 5.73 -0.29
C MET A 156 -6.06 7.03 -0.22
N CYS A 157 -5.55 7.39 0.96
CA CYS A 157 -4.66 8.54 1.12
C CYS A 157 -3.37 8.38 0.32
N VAL A 158 -2.74 7.22 0.33
CA VAL A 158 -1.54 6.91 -0.47
C VAL A 158 -1.82 7.07 -1.96
N SER A 159 -2.95 6.57 -2.46
CA SER A 159 -3.37 6.75 -3.86
C SER A 159 -3.46 8.23 -4.25
N ILE A 160 -4.13 9.05 -3.45
CA ILE A 160 -4.26 10.49 -3.69
C ILE A 160 -2.89 11.18 -3.69
N VAL A 161 -2.05 10.90 -2.70
CA VAL A 161 -0.72 11.51 -2.57
C VAL A 161 0.17 11.16 -3.77
N LEU A 162 0.22 9.89 -4.16
CA LEU A 162 0.99 9.44 -5.33
C LEU A 162 0.52 10.10 -6.62
N THR A 163 -0.79 10.19 -6.82
CA THR A 163 -1.36 10.82 -8.02
C THR A 163 -1.06 12.31 -8.06
N LEU A 164 -1.16 13.00 -6.93
CA LEU A 164 -0.80 14.42 -6.84
C LEU A 164 0.69 14.66 -7.15
N ILE A 165 1.58 13.86 -6.58
CA ILE A 165 3.02 13.96 -6.85
C ILE A 165 3.30 13.76 -8.34
N SER A 166 2.71 12.74 -8.96
CA SER A 166 2.87 12.44 -10.38
C SER A 166 2.32 13.55 -11.30
N GLY A 167 1.24 14.22 -10.88
CA GLY A 167 0.62 15.34 -11.60
C GLY A 167 1.33 16.69 -11.42
N LEU A 168 2.17 16.85 -10.39
CA LEU A 168 2.84 18.14 -10.12
C LEU A 168 3.75 18.61 -11.25
N VAL A 169 4.53 17.72 -11.85
CA VAL A 169 5.47 18.06 -12.95
C VAL A 169 4.71 18.53 -14.18
N PRO A 170 3.72 17.79 -14.72
CA PRO A 170 2.96 18.25 -15.89
C PRO A 170 2.12 19.49 -15.59
N ALA A 171 1.54 19.63 -14.41
CA ALA A 171 0.79 20.83 -14.02
C ALA A 171 1.68 22.09 -14.00
N GLN A 172 2.94 21.98 -13.59
CA GLN A 172 3.89 23.09 -13.66
C GLN A 172 4.30 23.40 -15.10
N ALA A 173 4.49 22.40 -15.94
CA ALA A 173 4.78 22.56 -17.35
C ALA A 173 3.64 23.28 -18.08
N ALA A 174 2.38 22.91 -17.82
CA ALA A 174 1.19 23.60 -18.33
C ALA A 174 1.16 25.08 -17.96
N ALA A 175 1.39 25.39 -16.69
CA ALA A 175 1.37 26.76 -16.17
C ALA A 175 2.49 27.67 -16.75
N LYS A 176 3.58 27.08 -17.25
CA LYS A 176 4.71 27.81 -17.84
C LYS A 176 4.55 28.11 -19.36
N LYS A 177 3.59 27.51 -20.06
CA LYS A 177 3.36 27.75 -21.49
C LYS A 177 3.04 29.22 -21.78
N ASP A 178 3.73 29.80 -22.75
CA ASP A 178 3.47 31.18 -23.17
C ASP A 178 2.21 31.24 -24.02
N PRO A 179 1.27 32.18 -23.72
CA PRO A 179 0.00 32.30 -24.45
C PRO A 179 0.20 32.62 -25.92
N VAL A 180 1.25 33.39 -26.26
CA VAL A 180 1.53 33.80 -27.67
C VAL A 180 1.96 32.58 -28.48
N ILE A 181 2.80 31.69 -27.92
CA ILE A 181 3.25 30.48 -28.60
C ILE A 181 2.10 29.47 -28.72
N ALA A 182 1.30 29.35 -27.64
CA ALA A 182 0.15 28.45 -27.61
C ALA A 182 -0.92 28.72 -28.66
N LEU A 183 -1.09 29.99 -29.05
CA LEU A 183 -2.06 30.43 -30.09
C LEU A 183 -1.47 30.40 -31.50
N ARG A 184 -0.14 30.33 -31.67
CA ARG A 184 0.55 30.37 -32.95
C ARG A 184 0.89 28.99 -33.52
N THR A 185 0.82 27.93 -32.73
CA THR A 185 1.03 26.55 -33.20
C THR A 185 -0.20 26.06 -33.96
N GLU A 186 -0.13 26.13 -35.29
CA GLU A 186 -0.94 25.34 -36.22
C GLU A 186 -0.37 23.93 -36.33
#